data_e1f165d4e17370ffdea8ce7581a70b80
#
_entry.id   e1f165d4e17370ffdea8ce7581a70b80
#
_cell.length_a   1.000
_cell.length_b   1.000
_cell.length_c   1.000
_cell.angle_alpha   90.00
_cell.angle_beta   90.00
_cell.angle_gamma   90.00
#
_symmetry.space_group_name_H-M   'P 1'
#
loop_
_entity.id
_entity.type
_entity.pdbx_description
1 polymer ?
#
loop_
_entity_poly.entity_id
_entity_poly.type
_entity_poly.pdbx_seq_one_letter_code
_entity_poly.pdbx_strand_id
1 'polypeptide(L)'
;MSHTTCCCSASLGRCDRCDLLIDLEGFHLIAVARRESGLVLDIESCDRLAGCSGCGVIAQGHGRVVVEVVDAPWAGVPARIRWHKRRWMCRERTCQIVTFTEQNRSVCAPRELLGVRAIRWAIRQLRFEGATIAGLARQLGTTWNTVWSHIKPFLQAAADDPARFAGVRVLGVDEHVWHHQDRRRRGPRELTGIVDLTRGEDHPTARLLDLVPGRSGTVYKNWLAERGEQFRSGIQIAALDPFQGYKNAIDDQLQDATSVLDAFHVVKPAPGAPGEVRRRVQQDTLGHRGRKGDPLYQIRHLLRASRHRLTTRQQERLREAFTADGAHISVEVAYHCAQQVRDVFHQDTPTQGRRLATRLLESLPTCPIPEIARLGRTLRKWKDAFLAYFETNGASNGPTEAINGIIELGRRTARDYRNPTNYRLRMLLITAGLDASPHTQL
;
A
#
# COMPACT_ATOMS: atom_id res chain seq x y z
N MET A 1 34.56 -8.39 29.86
CA MET A 1 34.13 -8.40 31.29
C MET A 1 32.62 -8.31 31.31
N SER A 2 31.94 -9.34 31.82
CA SER A 2 30.48 -9.31 31.98
C SER A 2 30.14 -8.62 33.29
N HIS A 3 29.55 -7.45 33.23
CA HIS A 3 29.00 -6.79 34.42
C HIS A 3 27.60 -7.33 34.67
N THR A 4 27.45 -8.12 35.73
CA THR A 4 26.15 -8.52 36.27
C THR A 4 25.81 -7.53 37.38
N THR A 5 24.85 -6.62 37.12
CA THR A 5 24.38 -5.68 38.12
C THR A 5 22.88 -5.87 38.28
N CYS A 6 22.49 -6.64 39.27
CA CYS A 6 21.17 -6.45 39.89
C CYS A 6 21.43 -5.87 41.29
N CYS A 7 21.06 -4.61 41.51
CA CYS A 7 21.11 -3.96 42.81
C CYS A 7 19.80 -4.17 43.63
N CYS A 8 19.00 -5.17 43.25
CA CYS A 8 17.86 -5.56 44.05
C CYS A 8 18.36 -6.42 45.22
N SER A 9 18.42 -5.84 46.40
CA SER A 9 18.64 -6.56 47.66
C SER A 9 17.45 -7.47 47.95
N ALA A 10 17.15 -8.41 47.06
CA ALA A 10 16.06 -9.33 47.29
C ALA A 10 16.63 -10.64 47.80
N SER A 11 16.34 -10.94 49.01
CA SER A 11 16.35 -12.29 49.58
C SER A 11 15.51 -13.21 48.70
N LEU A 12 16.06 -13.89 47.72
CA LEU A 12 15.45 -14.92 46.87
C LEU A 12 15.61 -14.71 45.33
N GLY A 13 16.37 -13.75 44.85
CA GLY A 13 16.71 -13.62 43.42
C GLY A 13 15.55 -13.19 42.49
N ARG A 14 14.42 -12.71 43.06
CA ARG A 14 13.26 -12.22 42.33
C ARG A 14 13.00 -10.74 42.61
N CYS A 15 12.64 -9.98 41.61
CA CYS A 15 12.36 -8.54 41.72
C CYS A 15 11.15 -8.17 40.87
N ASP A 16 10.03 -7.86 41.51
CA ASP A 16 8.78 -7.47 40.85
C ASP A 16 8.94 -6.26 39.91
N ARG A 17 9.84 -5.32 40.25
CA ARG A 17 10.13 -4.16 39.39
C ARG A 17 10.85 -4.58 38.10
N CYS A 18 11.77 -5.56 38.18
CA CYS A 18 12.43 -6.10 37.04
C CYS A 18 11.49 -6.95 36.17
N ASP A 19 10.58 -7.69 36.80
CA ASP A 19 9.55 -8.47 36.13
C ASP A 19 8.56 -7.55 35.41
N LEU A 20 8.12 -6.46 36.03
CA LEU A 20 7.32 -5.44 35.39
C LEU A 20 8.07 -4.79 34.18
N LEU A 21 9.38 -4.54 34.33
CA LEU A 21 10.17 -3.93 33.27
C LEU A 21 10.29 -4.85 32.04
N ILE A 22 10.43 -6.18 32.20
CA ILE A 22 10.51 -7.10 31.08
C ILE A 22 9.16 -7.33 30.39
N ASP A 23 8.03 -7.00 31.04
CA ASP A 23 6.68 -7.13 30.47
C ASP A 23 6.42 -8.53 29.86
N LEU A 24 6.72 -9.58 30.63
CA LEU A 24 6.44 -10.97 30.29
C LEU A 24 5.63 -11.62 31.43
N GLU A 25 4.32 -11.62 31.28
CA GLU A 25 3.43 -12.19 32.27
C GLU A 25 3.74 -13.64 32.58
N GLY A 26 3.86 -13.97 33.89
CA GLY A 26 4.17 -15.31 34.37
C GLY A 26 5.64 -15.70 34.25
N PHE A 27 6.55 -14.73 34.10
CA PHE A 27 7.98 -14.93 34.10
C PHE A 27 8.70 -14.04 35.11
N HIS A 28 9.84 -14.51 35.60
CA HIS A 28 10.77 -13.77 36.45
C HIS A 28 12.08 -13.52 35.66
N LEU A 29 12.61 -12.30 35.77
CA LEU A 29 13.94 -11.95 35.30
C LEU A 29 14.96 -12.41 36.35
N ILE A 30 15.81 -13.39 36.00
CA ILE A 30 16.83 -13.97 36.89
C ILE A 30 18.13 -13.16 36.83
N ALA A 31 18.55 -12.79 35.60
CA ALA A 31 19.78 -12.05 35.38
C ALA A 31 19.72 -11.22 34.10
N VAL A 32 20.50 -10.14 34.05
CA VAL A 32 20.75 -9.35 32.85
C VAL A 32 22.26 -9.27 32.63
N ALA A 33 22.70 -9.63 31.44
CA ALA A 33 24.10 -9.51 31.05
C ALA A 33 24.23 -8.64 29.79
N ARG A 34 25.19 -7.72 29.78
CA ARG A 34 25.58 -6.98 28.59
C ARG A 34 26.74 -7.67 27.90
N ARG A 35 26.58 -8.01 26.63
CA ARG A 35 27.61 -8.59 25.76
C ARG A 35 27.93 -7.65 24.62
N GLU A 36 28.98 -7.89 23.87
CA GLU A 36 29.27 -7.15 22.63
C GLU A 36 28.13 -7.24 21.61
N SER A 37 27.45 -8.39 21.56
CA SER A 37 26.31 -8.66 20.67
C SER A 37 24.97 -8.06 21.11
N GLY A 38 24.90 -7.41 22.29
CA GLY A 38 23.67 -6.84 22.84
C GLY A 38 23.38 -7.27 24.29
N LEU A 39 22.11 -7.18 24.69
CA LEU A 39 21.63 -7.59 26.00
C LEU A 39 21.18 -9.04 26.01
N VAL A 40 21.43 -9.73 27.10
CA VAL A 40 20.94 -11.08 27.37
C VAL A 40 20.12 -11.06 28.64
N LEU A 41 18.86 -11.47 28.56
CA LEU A 41 17.89 -11.52 29.64
C LEU A 41 17.66 -12.99 30.00
N ASP A 42 18.13 -13.42 31.16
CA ASP A 42 17.85 -14.75 31.69
C ASP A 42 16.51 -14.74 32.40
N ILE A 43 15.57 -15.56 31.95
CA ILE A 43 14.21 -15.63 32.50
C ILE A 43 13.84 -17.06 32.89
N GLU A 44 12.95 -17.19 33.88
CA GLU A 44 12.28 -18.45 34.19
C GLU A 44 10.78 -18.23 34.42
N SER A 45 9.96 -19.26 34.20
CA SER A 45 8.53 -19.19 34.48
C SER A 45 8.27 -19.16 36.01
N CYS A 46 7.19 -18.49 36.42
CA CYS A 46 6.69 -18.57 37.81
C CYS A 46 6.45 -20.04 38.20
N ASP A 47 6.51 -20.31 39.51
CA ASP A 47 6.24 -21.63 40.05
C ASP A 47 4.79 -22.05 39.73
N ARG A 48 4.64 -23.14 38.98
CA ARG A 48 3.36 -23.70 38.56
C ARG A 48 3.40 -25.23 38.71
N LEU A 49 2.26 -25.79 39.08
CA LEU A 49 2.03 -27.22 38.89
C LEU A 49 1.83 -27.49 37.39
N ALA A 50 2.47 -28.51 36.85
CA ALA A 50 2.32 -28.90 35.45
C ALA A 50 1.63 -30.26 35.36
N GLY A 51 0.50 -30.31 34.66
CA GLY A 51 -0.12 -31.58 34.28
C GLY A 51 0.56 -32.18 33.06
N CYS A 52 0.68 -33.50 33.04
CA CYS A 52 1.15 -34.21 31.87
C CYS A 52 0.18 -34.02 30.69
N SER A 53 0.67 -33.65 29.52
CA SER A 53 -0.16 -33.42 28.34
C SER A 53 -0.84 -34.68 27.79
N GLY A 54 -0.38 -35.88 28.19
CA GLY A 54 -0.97 -37.15 27.77
C GLY A 54 -2.01 -37.72 28.70
N CYS A 55 -1.83 -37.60 30.04
CA CYS A 55 -2.73 -38.21 31.03
C CYS A 55 -3.27 -37.26 32.10
N GLY A 56 -2.86 -35.98 32.11
CA GLY A 56 -3.33 -34.97 33.05
C GLY A 56 -2.74 -35.07 34.48
N VAL A 57 -2.04 -36.15 34.83
CA VAL A 57 -1.42 -36.35 36.16
C VAL A 57 -0.37 -35.26 36.41
N ILE A 58 -0.28 -34.77 37.64
CA ILE A 58 0.69 -33.76 38.06
C ILE A 58 2.09 -34.35 37.86
N ALA A 59 2.89 -33.67 37.03
CA ALA A 59 4.24 -34.09 36.69
C ALA A 59 5.28 -33.64 37.71
N GLN A 60 6.33 -34.39 37.91
CA GLN A 60 7.44 -34.06 38.79
C GLN A 60 8.51 -33.26 38.04
N GLY A 61 9.12 -32.27 38.69
CA GLY A 61 10.27 -31.53 38.13
C GLY A 61 11.43 -32.46 37.79
N HIS A 62 11.96 -32.27 36.55
CA HIS A 62 13.05 -33.09 35.99
C HIS A 62 14.16 -32.21 35.37
N GLY A 63 14.56 -31.17 36.10
CA GLY A 63 15.61 -30.26 35.68
C GLY A 63 15.12 -29.12 34.78
N ARG A 64 16.07 -28.47 34.12
CA ARG A 64 15.85 -27.33 33.20
C ARG A 64 16.66 -27.47 31.92
N VAL A 65 16.19 -26.81 30.86
CA VAL A 65 16.94 -26.66 29.61
C VAL A 65 16.91 -25.18 29.24
N VAL A 66 18.04 -24.61 28.85
CA VAL A 66 18.14 -23.21 28.43
C VAL A 66 17.92 -23.12 26.92
N VAL A 67 16.99 -22.28 26.50
CA VAL A 67 16.71 -21.96 25.10
C VAL A 67 16.94 -20.48 24.90
N GLU A 68 17.69 -20.13 23.86
CA GLU A 68 17.92 -18.72 23.50
C GLU A 68 17.00 -18.30 22.35
N VAL A 69 16.34 -17.15 22.54
CA VAL A 69 15.36 -16.57 21.59
C VAL A 69 15.72 -15.12 21.33
N VAL A 70 15.63 -14.69 20.07
CA VAL A 70 15.78 -13.28 19.68
C VAL A 70 14.58 -12.51 20.18
N ASP A 71 14.82 -11.42 20.92
CA ASP A 71 13.78 -10.54 21.40
C ASP A 71 13.77 -9.19 20.65
N ALA A 72 12.76 -8.37 20.89
CA ALA A 72 12.74 -6.98 20.43
C ALA A 72 13.96 -6.22 20.98
N PRO A 73 14.53 -5.26 20.22
CA PRO A 73 15.70 -4.50 20.68
C PRO A 73 15.38 -3.73 21.97
N TRP A 74 16.35 -3.69 22.87
CA TRP A 74 16.25 -2.98 24.15
C TRP A 74 17.25 -1.82 24.17
N ALA A 75 16.79 -0.61 24.51
CA ALA A 75 17.62 0.58 24.56
C ALA A 75 18.55 0.75 23.31
N GLY A 76 18.00 0.43 22.12
CA GLY A 76 18.70 0.57 20.85
C GLY A 76 19.73 -0.53 20.53
N VAL A 77 19.84 -1.58 21.34
CA VAL A 77 20.74 -2.72 21.09
C VAL A 77 19.96 -4.02 20.93
N PRO A 78 20.50 -5.01 20.17
CA PRO A 78 19.89 -6.33 20.07
C PRO A 78 19.68 -6.98 21.44
N ALA A 79 18.59 -7.73 21.60
CA ALA A 79 18.31 -8.44 22.82
C ALA A 79 18.07 -9.95 22.58
N ARG A 80 18.48 -10.76 23.55
CA ARG A 80 18.25 -12.20 23.59
C ARG A 80 17.58 -12.55 24.91
N ILE A 81 16.57 -13.41 24.84
CA ILE A 81 16.01 -14.08 25.99
C ILE A 81 16.66 -15.44 26.13
N ARG A 82 17.28 -15.73 27.25
CA ARG A 82 17.70 -17.06 27.66
C ARG A 82 16.65 -17.61 28.61
N TRP A 83 15.75 -18.40 28.05
CA TRP A 83 14.67 -18.98 28.83
C TRP A 83 15.09 -20.29 29.47
N HIS A 84 15.14 -20.35 30.80
CA HIS A 84 15.41 -21.53 31.62
C HIS A 84 14.14 -22.37 31.74
N LYS A 85 13.77 -23.07 30.66
CA LYS A 85 12.58 -23.91 30.55
C LYS A 85 12.64 -25.08 31.54
N ARG A 86 11.56 -25.29 32.26
CA ARG A 86 11.42 -26.45 33.15
C ARG A 86 11.18 -27.70 32.33
N ARG A 87 11.83 -28.78 32.73
CA ARG A 87 11.53 -30.14 32.26
C ARG A 87 10.73 -30.85 33.34
N TRP A 88 9.80 -31.67 32.88
CA TRP A 88 8.87 -32.41 33.71
C TRP A 88 8.93 -33.88 33.36
N MET A 89 8.68 -34.78 34.37
CA MET A 89 8.57 -36.20 34.19
C MET A 89 7.18 -36.66 34.64
N CYS A 90 6.51 -37.42 33.78
CA CYS A 90 5.27 -38.09 34.15
C CYS A 90 5.57 -39.35 34.96
N ARG A 91 4.89 -39.53 36.07
CA ARG A 91 5.04 -40.71 36.95
C ARG A 91 3.98 -41.78 36.69
N GLU A 92 3.02 -41.52 35.82
CA GLU A 92 2.00 -42.47 35.45
C GLU A 92 2.60 -43.57 34.55
N ARG A 93 2.56 -44.82 35.06
CA ARG A 93 3.20 -45.94 34.36
C ARG A 93 2.55 -46.29 33.02
N THR A 94 1.28 -46.01 32.86
CA THR A 94 0.52 -46.30 31.64
C THR A 94 0.63 -45.17 30.61
N CYS A 95 1.23 -44.05 30.97
CA CYS A 95 1.34 -42.90 30.10
C CYS A 95 2.52 -43.03 29.12
N GLN A 96 2.27 -42.79 27.85
CA GLN A 96 3.33 -42.83 26.83
C GLN A 96 4.32 -41.65 26.93
N ILE A 97 3.92 -40.57 27.62
CA ILE A 97 4.79 -39.40 27.80
C ILE A 97 5.64 -39.61 29.05
N VAL A 98 6.94 -39.85 28.85
CA VAL A 98 7.90 -40.01 29.95
C VAL A 98 8.38 -38.65 30.45
N THR A 99 8.84 -37.78 29.56
CA THR A 99 9.30 -36.42 29.89
C THR A 99 8.79 -35.41 28.88
N PHE A 100 8.57 -34.16 29.33
CA PHE A 100 8.22 -33.05 28.47
C PHE A 100 8.83 -31.75 28.99
N THR A 101 8.91 -30.73 28.12
CA THR A 101 9.44 -29.40 28.44
C THR A 101 8.33 -28.39 28.36
N GLU A 102 8.29 -27.46 29.31
CA GLU A 102 7.32 -26.38 29.28
C GLU A 102 7.35 -25.59 27.98
N GLN A 103 6.19 -25.13 27.57
CA GLN A 103 6.01 -24.28 26.41
C GLN A 103 5.14 -23.09 26.79
N ASN A 104 5.50 -21.92 26.30
CA ASN A 104 4.66 -20.74 26.41
C ASN A 104 4.69 -19.97 25.08
N ARG A 105 3.57 -20.02 24.37
CA ARG A 105 3.43 -19.40 23.05
C ARG A 105 3.46 -17.86 23.09
N SER A 106 3.19 -17.23 24.24
CA SER A 106 3.30 -15.79 24.39
C SER A 106 4.75 -15.29 24.29
N VAL A 107 5.71 -16.14 24.62
CA VAL A 107 7.15 -15.87 24.49
C VAL A 107 7.68 -16.29 23.13
N CYS A 108 7.47 -17.56 22.76
CA CYS A 108 8.01 -18.12 21.53
C CYS A 108 7.29 -19.42 21.16
N ALA A 109 7.01 -19.65 19.90
CA ALA A 109 6.54 -20.94 19.41
C ALA A 109 7.65 -22.03 19.56
N PRO A 110 7.29 -23.31 19.62
CA PRO A 110 8.27 -24.39 19.73
C PRO A 110 9.28 -24.38 18.57
N ARG A 111 10.57 -24.42 18.89
CA ARG A 111 11.71 -24.44 17.93
C ARG A 111 11.91 -23.17 17.12
N GLU A 112 11.17 -22.10 17.39
CA GLU A 112 11.35 -20.82 16.72
C GLU A 112 12.52 -20.03 17.32
N LEU A 113 13.18 -19.22 16.49
CA LEU A 113 14.32 -18.40 16.88
C LEU A 113 13.91 -16.98 17.30
N LEU A 114 12.80 -16.46 16.80
CA LEU A 114 12.28 -15.15 17.14
C LEU A 114 11.14 -15.29 18.16
N GLY A 115 11.22 -14.49 19.21
CA GLY A 115 10.12 -14.30 20.16
C GLY A 115 8.96 -13.54 19.53
N VAL A 116 7.76 -13.74 20.09
CA VAL A 116 6.54 -13.07 19.65
C VAL A 116 6.71 -11.55 19.69
N ARG A 117 7.38 -10.99 20.71
CA ARG A 117 7.67 -9.55 20.81
C ARG A 117 8.54 -9.06 19.66
N ALA A 118 9.58 -9.80 19.28
CA ALA A 118 10.43 -9.48 18.14
C ALA A 118 9.65 -9.46 16.82
N ILE A 119 8.76 -10.43 16.62
CA ILE A 119 7.89 -10.51 15.43
C ILE A 119 6.93 -9.31 15.39
N ARG A 120 6.24 -9.01 16.49
CA ARG A 120 5.34 -7.85 16.60
C ARG A 120 6.06 -6.54 16.32
N TRP A 121 7.20 -6.35 16.99
CA TRP A 121 8.02 -5.17 16.82
C TRP A 121 8.45 -5.03 15.35
N ALA A 122 8.93 -6.08 14.72
CA ALA A 122 9.40 -6.06 13.35
C ALA A 122 8.25 -5.76 12.35
N ILE A 123 7.08 -6.35 12.52
CA ILE A 123 5.89 -6.05 11.68
C ILE A 123 5.50 -4.57 11.83
N ARG A 124 5.48 -4.04 13.06
CA ARG A 124 5.20 -2.63 13.33
C ARG A 124 6.19 -1.69 12.65
N GLN A 125 7.50 -1.98 12.77
CA GLN A 125 8.55 -1.21 12.11
C GLN A 125 8.42 -1.22 10.59
N LEU A 126 8.03 -2.37 10.01
CA LEU A 126 7.78 -2.49 8.58
C LEU A 126 6.58 -1.66 8.13
N ARG A 127 5.51 -1.64 8.94
CA ARG A 127 4.23 -0.99 8.59
C ARG A 127 4.31 0.53 8.73
N PHE A 128 4.83 1.01 9.85
CA PHE A 128 4.71 2.42 10.24
C PHE A 128 6.00 3.22 10.05
N GLU A 129 7.17 2.58 10.17
CA GLU A 129 8.46 3.28 10.18
C GLU A 129 9.23 3.11 8.85
N GLY A 130 8.64 2.48 7.85
CA GLY A 130 9.28 2.26 6.55
C GLY A 130 10.57 1.43 6.61
N ALA A 131 10.75 0.63 7.69
CA ALA A 131 11.94 -0.17 7.89
C ALA A 131 12.15 -1.21 6.78
N THR A 132 13.40 -1.58 6.52
CA THR A 132 13.73 -2.69 5.62
C THR A 132 14.02 -3.96 6.41
N ILE A 133 13.78 -5.15 5.82
CA ILE A 133 14.12 -6.42 6.47
C ILE A 133 15.60 -6.49 6.84
N ALA A 134 16.49 -5.98 5.98
CA ALA A 134 17.92 -5.92 6.28
C ALA A 134 18.24 -4.98 7.46
N GLY A 135 17.52 -3.86 7.60
CA GLY A 135 17.61 -2.96 8.75
C GLY A 135 17.17 -3.65 10.04
N LEU A 136 16.02 -4.32 10.01
CA LEU A 136 15.50 -5.08 11.14
C LEU A 136 16.42 -6.23 11.55
N ALA A 137 16.99 -6.95 10.58
CA ALA A 137 17.95 -8.01 10.85
C ALA A 137 19.18 -7.52 11.64
N ARG A 138 19.71 -6.34 11.27
CA ARG A 138 20.81 -5.69 12.03
C ARG A 138 20.39 -5.30 13.45
N GLN A 139 19.20 -4.68 13.61
CA GLN A 139 18.69 -4.25 14.91
C GLN A 139 18.35 -5.41 15.83
N LEU A 140 17.91 -6.54 15.27
CA LEU A 140 17.65 -7.79 16.00
C LEU A 140 18.91 -8.66 16.21
N GLY A 141 20.04 -8.28 15.61
CA GLY A 141 21.28 -9.09 15.66
C GLY A 141 21.11 -10.47 15.05
N THR A 142 20.41 -10.58 13.91
CA THR A 142 20.10 -11.85 13.22
C THR A 142 20.22 -11.69 11.71
N THR A 143 19.77 -12.69 10.94
CA THR A 143 19.87 -12.69 9.47
C THR A 143 18.56 -12.19 8.81
N TRP A 144 18.68 -11.73 7.56
CA TRP A 144 17.52 -11.38 6.73
C TRP A 144 16.54 -12.55 6.61
N ASN A 145 17.06 -13.74 6.36
CA ASN A 145 16.24 -14.95 6.20
C ASN A 145 15.48 -15.28 7.49
N THR A 146 16.13 -15.19 8.65
CA THR A 146 15.49 -15.42 9.95
C THR A 146 14.33 -14.47 10.17
N VAL A 147 14.54 -13.17 9.95
CA VAL A 147 13.46 -12.18 10.12
C VAL A 147 12.31 -12.46 9.14
N TRP A 148 12.61 -12.67 7.86
CA TRP A 148 11.58 -12.85 6.86
C TRP A 148 10.79 -14.15 7.03
N SER A 149 11.44 -15.27 7.33
CA SER A 149 10.76 -16.56 7.53
C SER A 149 9.78 -16.53 8.71
N HIS A 150 10.08 -15.76 9.75
CA HIS A 150 9.19 -15.65 10.93
C HIS A 150 8.05 -14.65 10.73
N ILE A 151 8.24 -13.59 9.92
CA ILE A 151 7.19 -12.60 9.67
C ILE A 151 6.25 -13.02 8.54
N LYS A 152 6.78 -13.62 7.48
CA LYS A 152 6.01 -13.97 6.28
C LYS A 152 4.75 -14.78 6.56
N PRO A 153 4.72 -15.80 7.43
CA PRO A 153 3.51 -16.57 7.72
C PRO A 153 2.36 -15.69 8.26
N PHE A 154 2.65 -14.72 9.12
CA PHE A 154 1.65 -13.80 9.65
C PHE A 154 1.11 -12.87 8.56
N LEU A 155 1.99 -12.35 7.68
CA LEU A 155 1.55 -11.52 6.56
C LEU A 155 0.73 -12.33 5.55
N GLN A 156 1.10 -13.59 5.32
CA GLN A 156 0.37 -14.47 4.41
C GLN A 156 -1.01 -14.82 4.97
N ALA A 157 -1.10 -15.22 6.24
CA ALA A 157 -2.36 -15.51 6.90
C ALA A 157 -3.31 -14.30 6.85
N ALA A 158 -2.80 -13.10 7.17
CA ALA A 158 -3.57 -11.88 7.05
C ALA A 158 -3.96 -11.56 5.59
N ALA A 159 -3.12 -11.88 4.61
CA ALA A 159 -3.41 -11.67 3.18
C ALA A 159 -4.48 -12.64 2.66
N ASP A 160 -4.55 -13.83 3.21
CA ASP A 160 -5.49 -14.88 2.82
C ASP A 160 -6.82 -14.78 3.58
N ASP A 161 -6.93 -13.92 4.58
CA ASP A 161 -8.15 -13.72 5.34
C ASP A 161 -9.25 -13.07 4.48
N PRO A 162 -10.40 -13.76 4.24
CA PRO A 162 -11.50 -13.21 3.46
C PRO A 162 -12.19 -12.02 4.13
N ALA A 163 -12.06 -11.84 5.44
CA ALA A 163 -12.61 -10.69 6.17
C ALA A 163 -12.07 -9.35 5.66
N ARG A 164 -10.91 -9.33 5.00
CA ARG A 164 -10.34 -8.14 4.37
C ARG A 164 -11.24 -7.51 3.30
N PHE A 165 -12.11 -8.28 2.71
CA PHE A 165 -12.99 -7.85 1.63
C PHE A 165 -14.38 -7.46 2.12
N ALA A 166 -14.67 -7.64 3.42
CA ALA A 166 -15.94 -7.26 4.02
C ALA A 166 -16.16 -5.74 3.98
N GLY A 167 -17.38 -5.32 3.67
CA GLY A 167 -17.78 -3.91 3.67
C GLY A 167 -17.25 -3.08 2.49
N VAL A 168 -16.51 -3.65 1.55
CA VAL A 168 -16.03 -2.94 0.36
C VAL A 168 -17.21 -2.62 -0.57
N ARG A 169 -17.39 -1.34 -0.90
CA ARG A 169 -18.46 -0.84 -1.80
C ARG A 169 -17.92 -0.02 -2.96
N VAL A 170 -16.73 0.54 -2.82
CA VAL A 170 -16.12 1.38 -3.85
C VAL A 170 -14.74 0.83 -4.17
N LEU A 171 -14.53 0.43 -5.42
CA LEU A 171 -13.26 -0.08 -5.92
C LEU A 171 -12.54 0.96 -6.76
N GLY A 172 -11.22 1.00 -6.64
CA GLY A 172 -10.30 1.64 -7.59
C GLY A 172 -9.42 0.60 -8.24
N VAL A 173 -9.11 0.78 -9.50
CA VAL A 173 -8.17 -0.07 -10.25
C VAL A 173 -7.21 0.78 -11.05
N ASP A 174 -5.91 0.42 -10.99
CA ASP A 174 -4.85 1.09 -11.74
C ASP A 174 -3.68 0.14 -11.97
N GLU A 175 -2.79 0.49 -12.89
CA GLU A 175 -1.56 -0.24 -13.10
C GLU A 175 -0.39 0.30 -12.28
N HIS A 176 0.46 -0.62 -11.85
CA HIS A 176 1.70 -0.31 -11.15
C HIS A 176 2.88 -1.02 -11.81
N VAL A 177 3.93 -0.27 -12.14
CA VAL A 177 5.18 -0.83 -12.68
C VAL A 177 6.07 -1.26 -11.53
N TRP A 178 6.20 -2.58 -11.29
CA TRP A 178 6.98 -3.08 -10.17
C TRP A 178 8.47 -3.27 -10.48
N HIS A 179 8.86 -3.39 -11.75
CA HIS A 179 10.28 -3.36 -12.18
C HIS A 179 10.42 -2.73 -13.57
N HIS A 180 11.57 -2.10 -13.80
CA HIS A 180 11.92 -1.62 -15.14
C HIS A 180 12.25 -2.79 -16.07
N GLN A 181 12.25 -2.53 -17.38
CA GLN A 181 12.54 -3.55 -18.38
C GLN A 181 13.96 -4.10 -18.19
N ASP A 182 14.03 -5.37 -17.77
CA ASP A 182 15.27 -6.12 -17.57
C ASP A 182 15.10 -7.49 -18.23
N ARG A 183 15.93 -7.79 -19.23
CA ARG A 183 15.91 -9.07 -19.96
C ARG A 183 16.19 -10.29 -19.08
N ARG A 184 16.75 -10.08 -17.89
CA ARG A 184 17.05 -11.14 -16.90
C ARG A 184 15.86 -11.47 -16.01
N ARG A 185 14.84 -10.61 -15.96
CA ARG A 185 13.65 -10.82 -15.14
C ARG A 185 12.54 -11.46 -15.97
N ARG A 186 11.97 -12.52 -15.43
CA ARG A 186 10.80 -13.21 -16.00
C ARG A 186 9.51 -12.67 -15.37
N GLY A 187 8.42 -12.77 -16.11
CA GLY A 187 7.09 -12.38 -15.66
C GLY A 187 6.68 -10.97 -16.09
N PRO A 188 5.46 -10.56 -15.77
CA PRO A 188 4.92 -9.28 -16.16
C PRO A 188 5.65 -8.14 -15.45
N ARG A 189 5.95 -7.09 -16.20
CA ARG A 189 6.54 -5.84 -15.70
C ARG A 189 5.53 -5.04 -14.87
N GLU A 190 4.27 -5.13 -15.24
CA GLU A 190 3.17 -4.37 -14.67
C GLU A 190 2.30 -5.27 -13.79
N LEU A 191 1.79 -4.71 -12.72
CA LEU A 191 0.81 -5.32 -11.81
C LEU A 191 -0.47 -4.49 -11.87
N THR A 192 -1.62 -5.15 -11.74
CA THR A 192 -2.89 -4.47 -11.50
C THR A 192 -3.06 -4.29 -10.00
N GLY A 193 -3.14 -3.04 -9.56
CA GLY A 193 -3.47 -2.65 -8.19
C GLY A 193 -4.97 -2.50 -8.02
N ILE A 194 -5.53 -3.17 -7.03
CA ILE A 194 -6.94 -3.08 -6.66
C ILE A 194 -7.02 -2.45 -5.27
N VAL A 195 -7.79 -1.36 -5.16
CA VAL A 195 -7.84 -0.50 -3.97
C VAL A 195 -9.27 -0.38 -3.48
N ASP A 196 -9.46 -0.49 -2.18
CA ASP A 196 -10.71 -0.13 -1.51
C ASP A 196 -10.76 1.39 -1.34
N LEU A 197 -11.71 2.01 -1.98
CA LEU A 197 -12.01 3.45 -1.92
C LEU A 197 -13.23 3.76 -1.06
N THR A 198 -13.85 2.76 -0.44
CA THR A 198 -14.99 2.93 0.46
C THR A 198 -14.62 3.92 1.58
N ARG A 199 -15.54 4.82 1.90
CA ARG A 199 -15.38 5.81 2.96
C ARG A 199 -16.47 5.64 4.01
N GLY A 200 -16.13 5.89 5.27
CA GLY A 200 -17.00 5.78 6.42
C GLY A 200 -16.19 5.80 7.71
N GLU A 201 -16.84 5.72 8.86
CA GLU A 201 -16.17 5.68 10.17
C GLU A 201 -15.20 4.50 10.27
N ASP A 202 -15.59 3.32 9.75
CA ASP A 202 -14.76 2.10 9.75
C ASP A 202 -13.69 2.08 8.64
N HIS A 203 -13.79 2.97 7.63
CA HIS A 203 -12.91 3.03 6.46
C HIS A 203 -12.47 4.48 6.17
N PRO A 204 -11.70 5.12 7.07
CA PRO A 204 -11.34 6.53 6.92
C PRO A 204 -10.36 6.79 5.77
N THR A 205 -9.59 5.77 5.36
CA THR A 205 -8.54 5.89 4.34
C THR A 205 -8.66 4.80 3.27
N ALA A 206 -8.13 5.10 2.07
CA ALA A 206 -7.97 4.08 1.04
C ALA A 206 -6.97 3.01 1.49
N ARG A 207 -7.18 1.76 1.07
CA ARG A 207 -6.28 0.65 1.36
C ARG A 207 -6.13 -0.27 0.16
N LEU A 208 -4.95 -0.82 -0.02
CA LEU A 208 -4.69 -1.80 -1.08
C LEU A 208 -5.37 -3.12 -0.74
N LEU A 209 -6.23 -3.60 -1.63
CA LEU A 209 -6.82 -4.93 -1.53
C LEU A 209 -5.91 -5.99 -2.12
N ASP A 210 -5.32 -5.71 -3.29
CA ASP A 210 -4.41 -6.65 -3.93
C ASP A 210 -3.49 -6.01 -4.97
N LEU A 211 -2.40 -6.74 -5.30
CA LEU A 211 -1.50 -6.51 -6.43
C LEU A 211 -1.39 -7.80 -7.23
N VAL A 212 -2.02 -7.84 -8.39
CA VAL A 212 -2.03 -9.02 -9.26
C VAL A 212 -1.10 -8.86 -10.45
N PRO A 213 -0.32 -9.90 -10.82
CA PRO A 213 0.60 -9.82 -11.95
C PRO A 213 -0.12 -9.64 -13.28
N GLY A 214 0.33 -8.65 -14.06
CA GLY A 214 -0.16 -8.33 -15.39
C GLY A 214 -1.01 -7.05 -15.42
N ARG A 215 -1.13 -6.51 -16.64
CA ARG A 215 -1.96 -5.35 -16.98
C ARG A 215 -2.94 -5.77 -18.06
N SER A 216 -4.07 -6.34 -17.69
CA SER A 216 -5.12 -6.68 -18.65
C SER A 216 -6.49 -6.72 -18.01
N GLY A 217 -7.54 -6.52 -18.82
CA GLY A 217 -8.92 -6.72 -18.38
C GLY A 217 -9.18 -8.14 -17.86
N THR A 218 -8.54 -9.14 -18.48
CA THR A 218 -8.65 -10.54 -18.06
C THR A 218 -8.12 -10.77 -16.64
N VAL A 219 -6.98 -10.16 -16.28
CA VAL A 219 -6.43 -10.25 -14.92
C VAL A 219 -7.41 -9.71 -13.90
N TYR A 220 -7.96 -8.52 -14.15
CA TYR A 220 -8.92 -7.89 -13.27
C TYR A 220 -10.26 -8.66 -13.21
N LYS A 221 -10.76 -9.13 -14.35
CA LYS A 221 -11.94 -9.99 -14.44
C LYS A 221 -11.80 -11.26 -13.59
N ASN A 222 -10.68 -11.97 -13.73
CA ASN A 222 -10.41 -13.20 -12.96
C ASN A 222 -10.34 -12.90 -11.46
N TRP A 223 -9.67 -11.82 -11.08
CA TRP A 223 -9.61 -11.42 -9.66
C TRP A 223 -11.00 -11.14 -9.09
N LEU A 224 -11.89 -10.44 -9.82
CA LEU A 224 -13.26 -10.19 -9.40
C LEU A 224 -14.07 -11.49 -9.30
N ALA A 225 -13.92 -12.40 -10.26
CA ALA A 225 -14.60 -13.69 -10.27
C ALA A 225 -14.23 -14.55 -9.04
N GLU A 226 -12.93 -14.55 -8.64
CA GLU A 226 -12.43 -15.26 -7.47
C GLU A 226 -13.02 -14.75 -6.14
N ARG A 227 -13.49 -13.51 -6.08
CA ARG A 227 -14.10 -12.93 -4.85
C ARG A 227 -15.52 -13.44 -4.57
N GLY A 228 -16.16 -14.09 -5.53
CA GLY A 228 -17.52 -14.63 -5.40
C GLY A 228 -18.61 -13.57 -5.57
N GLU A 229 -19.86 -14.05 -5.64
CA GLU A 229 -21.02 -13.22 -5.93
C GLU A 229 -21.32 -12.20 -4.83
N GLN A 230 -21.22 -12.61 -3.57
CA GLN A 230 -21.50 -11.74 -2.41
C GLN A 230 -20.61 -10.49 -2.40
N PHE A 231 -19.33 -10.62 -2.77
CA PHE A 231 -18.43 -9.48 -2.88
C PHE A 231 -18.83 -8.60 -4.08
N ARG A 232 -19.05 -9.20 -5.24
CA ARG A 232 -19.32 -8.47 -6.49
C ARG A 232 -20.62 -7.67 -6.42
N SER A 233 -21.71 -8.26 -5.89
CA SER A 233 -23.00 -7.59 -5.71
C SER A 233 -22.96 -6.47 -4.65
N GLY A 234 -21.98 -6.49 -3.75
CA GLY A 234 -21.76 -5.43 -2.78
C GLY A 234 -21.11 -4.16 -3.35
N ILE A 235 -20.47 -4.25 -4.53
CA ILE A 235 -19.76 -3.11 -5.13
C ILE A 235 -20.75 -2.16 -5.80
N GLN A 236 -20.76 -0.91 -5.37
CA GLN A 236 -21.63 0.16 -5.87
C GLN A 236 -20.94 1.03 -6.92
N ILE A 237 -19.64 1.28 -6.74
CA ILE A 237 -18.85 2.17 -7.59
C ILE A 237 -17.52 1.49 -7.93
N ALA A 238 -17.15 1.59 -9.22
CA ALA A 238 -15.83 1.17 -9.71
C ALA A 238 -15.14 2.33 -10.42
N ALA A 239 -14.13 2.93 -9.76
CA ALA A 239 -13.32 3.99 -10.32
C ALA A 239 -12.16 3.40 -11.13
N LEU A 240 -11.92 3.96 -12.32
CA LEU A 240 -10.90 3.45 -13.24
C LEU A 240 -10.25 4.58 -14.06
N ASP A 241 -9.07 4.27 -14.56
CA ASP A 241 -8.42 5.04 -15.63
C ASP A 241 -9.01 4.68 -17.01
N PRO A 242 -8.83 5.50 -18.03
CA PRO A 242 -9.42 5.28 -19.36
C PRO A 242 -8.77 4.10 -20.10
N PHE A 243 -8.83 2.92 -19.51
CA PHE A 243 -8.36 1.66 -20.08
C PHE A 243 -9.54 0.71 -20.34
N GLN A 244 -9.78 0.41 -21.62
CA GLN A 244 -10.95 -0.38 -22.05
C GLN A 244 -10.99 -1.78 -21.41
N GLY A 245 -9.83 -2.38 -21.13
CA GLY A 245 -9.77 -3.69 -20.50
C GLY A 245 -10.41 -3.70 -19.11
N TYR A 246 -10.17 -2.68 -18.29
CA TYR A 246 -10.80 -2.57 -16.97
C TYR A 246 -12.29 -2.29 -17.07
N LYS A 247 -12.70 -1.40 -18.00
CA LYS A 247 -14.13 -1.13 -18.23
C LYS A 247 -14.89 -2.41 -18.59
N ASN A 248 -14.37 -3.19 -19.54
CA ASN A 248 -14.99 -4.46 -19.94
C ASN A 248 -15.08 -5.47 -18.78
N ALA A 249 -14.06 -5.53 -17.92
CA ALA A 249 -14.08 -6.41 -16.74
C ALA A 249 -15.12 -5.96 -15.72
N ILE A 250 -15.30 -4.64 -15.52
CA ILE A 250 -16.34 -4.08 -14.65
C ILE A 250 -17.73 -4.40 -15.21
N ASP A 251 -17.96 -4.11 -16.50
CA ASP A 251 -19.27 -4.36 -17.15
C ASP A 251 -19.69 -5.83 -17.11
N ASP A 252 -18.70 -6.73 -17.16
CA ASP A 252 -18.96 -8.18 -17.15
C ASP A 252 -19.14 -8.75 -15.72
N GLN A 253 -18.42 -8.23 -14.73
CA GLN A 253 -18.37 -8.81 -13.38
C GLN A 253 -19.13 -8.01 -12.31
N LEU A 254 -19.34 -6.73 -12.52
CA LEU A 254 -19.95 -5.79 -11.57
C LEU A 254 -21.15 -5.09 -12.23
N GLN A 255 -22.16 -5.85 -12.60
CA GLN A 255 -23.30 -5.39 -13.43
C GLN A 255 -24.09 -4.25 -12.78
N ASP A 256 -24.18 -4.23 -11.44
CA ASP A 256 -24.90 -3.20 -10.69
C ASP A 256 -24.02 -2.01 -10.27
N ALA A 257 -22.72 -2.06 -10.54
CA ALA A 257 -21.79 -1.01 -10.15
C ALA A 257 -21.73 0.13 -11.17
N THR A 258 -21.74 1.35 -10.68
CA THR A 258 -21.48 2.54 -11.49
C THR A 258 -19.99 2.68 -11.79
N SER A 259 -19.62 2.58 -13.08
CA SER A 259 -18.26 2.87 -13.53
C SER A 259 -17.99 4.38 -13.51
N VAL A 260 -16.92 4.83 -12.86
CA VAL A 260 -16.55 6.25 -12.79
C VAL A 260 -15.15 6.45 -13.36
N LEU A 261 -15.05 7.33 -14.36
CA LEU A 261 -13.76 7.69 -14.93
C LEU A 261 -13.05 8.72 -14.03
N ASP A 262 -11.77 8.48 -13.76
CA ASP A 262 -10.99 9.38 -12.93
C ASP A 262 -10.90 10.79 -13.52
N ALA A 263 -11.24 11.79 -12.69
CA ALA A 263 -11.26 13.20 -13.08
C ALA A 263 -9.87 13.69 -13.54
N PHE A 264 -8.79 13.23 -12.91
CA PHE A 264 -7.43 13.59 -13.31
C PHE A 264 -7.12 13.12 -14.73
N HIS A 265 -7.51 11.89 -15.07
CA HIS A 265 -7.29 11.31 -16.41
C HIS A 265 -8.19 11.91 -17.49
N VAL A 266 -9.34 12.47 -17.12
CA VAL A 266 -10.17 13.31 -18.02
C VAL A 266 -9.45 14.61 -18.34
N VAL A 267 -8.88 15.26 -17.31
CA VAL A 267 -8.23 16.58 -17.46
C VAL A 267 -6.81 16.44 -18.05
N LYS A 268 -6.06 15.41 -17.74
CA LYS A 268 -4.63 15.22 -18.12
C LYS A 268 -4.34 15.37 -19.63
N PRO A 269 -5.17 14.88 -20.58
CA PRO A 269 -4.94 15.08 -22.00
C PRO A 269 -5.21 16.52 -22.48
N ALA A 270 -6.14 17.23 -21.84
CA ALA A 270 -6.57 18.55 -22.30
C ALA A 270 -5.44 19.59 -22.38
N PRO A 271 -4.53 19.75 -21.39
CA PRO A 271 -3.39 20.69 -21.48
C PRO A 271 -2.36 20.32 -22.57
N GLY A 272 -2.38 19.09 -23.07
CA GLY A 272 -1.52 18.66 -24.15
C GLY A 272 -1.94 19.18 -25.51
N ALA A 273 -3.27 19.25 -25.72
CA ALA A 273 -3.86 19.63 -27.01
C ALA A 273 -3.43 21.04 -27.50
N PRO A 274 -3.48 22.13 -26.69
CA PRO A 274 -2.99 23.45 -27.15
C PRO A 274 -1.52 23.42 -27.56
N GLY A 275 -0.69 22.59 -26.88
CA GLY A 275 0.72 22.43 -27.24
C GLY A 275 0.92 21.69 -28.56
N GLU A 276 0.03 20.75 -28.92
CA GLU A 276 0.04 20.09 -30.22
C GLU A 276 -0.40 21.04 -31.33
N VAL A 277 -1.52 21.73 -31.13
CA VAL A 277 -2.00 22.76 -32.07
C VAL A 277 -0.94 23.83 -32.29
N ARG A 278 -0.31 24.35 -31.23
CA ARG A 278 0.81 25.29 -31.34
C ARG A 278 1.92 24.77 -32.25
N ARG A 279 2.35 23.53 -32.04
CA ARG A 279 3.44 22.95 -32.87
C ARG A 279 3.04 22.80 -34.33
N ARG A 280 1.77 22.43 -34.58
CA ARG A 280 1.26 22.35 -35.95
C ARG A 280 1.19 23.75 -36.59
N VAL A 281 0.56 24.72 -35.95
CA VAL A 281 0.45 26.09 -36.47
C VAL A 281 1.84 26.69 -36.77
N GLN A 282 2.80 26.53 -35.87
CA GLN A 282 4.16 27.01 -36.11
C GLN A 282 4.87 26.26 -37.24
N GLN A 283 4.62 24.94 -37.41
CA GLN A 283 5.14 24.20 -38.53
C GLN A 283 4.55 24.68 -39.85
N ASP A 284 3.25 24.95 -39.88
CA ASP A 284 2.52 25.38 -41.09
C ASP A 284 2.87 26.82 -41.51
N THR A 285 3.08 27.71 -40.52
CA THR A 285 3.34 29.15 -40.77
C THR A 285 4.82 29.50 -40.86
N LEU A 286 5.69 28.83 -40.07
CA LEU A 286 7.10 29.18 -39.92
C LEU A 286 8.08 28.10 -40.40
N GLY A 287 7.57 26.94 -40.82
CA GLY A 287 8.38 25.81 -41.24
C GLY A 287 9.13 25.09 -40.13
N HIS A 288 8.82 25.37 -38.86
CA HIS A 288 9.40 24.73 -37.67
C HIS A 288 8.45 24.69 -36.47
N ARG A 289 8.69 23.80 -35.50
CA ARG A 289 7.84 23.56 -34.33
C ARG A 289 8.00 24.58 -33.19
N GLY A 290 8.70 25.67 -33.43
CA GLY A 290 8.90 26.78 -32.49
C GLY A 290 10.36 26.99 -32.07
N ARG A 291 10.80 28.26 -32.08
CA ARG A 291 12.12 28.74 -31.66
C ARG A 291 11.98 29.84 -30.62
N LYS A 292 13.09 30.19 -29.93
CA LYS A 292 13.11 31.13 -28.80
C LYS A 292 12.47 32.50 -29.09
N GLY A 293 12.54 32.97 -30.34
CA GLY A 293 11.96 34.27 -30.76
C GLY A 293 10.45 34.25 -31.04
N ASP A 294 9.84 33.09 -31.25
CA ASP A 294 8.46 33.01 -31.67
C ASP A 294 7.46 33.32 -30.53
N PRO A 295 6.45 34.16 -30.76
CA PRO A 295 5.44 34.49 -29.74
C PRO A 295 4.78 33.25 -29.10
N LEU A 296 4.29 32.33 -29.93
CA LEU A 296 3.68 31.08 -29.43
C LEU A 296 4.64 30.16 -28.69
N TYR A 297 5.92 30.14 -29.05
CA TYR A 297 6.91 29.32 -28.35
C TYR A 297 7.19 29.87 -26.94
N GLN A 298 7.21 31.19 -26.80
CA GLN A 298 7.44 31.84 -25.50
C GLN A 298 6.34 31.53 -24.47
N ILE A 299 5.10 31.30 -24.90
CA ILE A 299 3.97 30.97 -24.03
C ILE A 299 3.74 29.46 -23.85
N ARG A 300 4.59 28.57 -24.37
CA ARG A 300 4.39 27.11 -24.39
C ARG A 300 4.11 26.49 -23.01
N HIS A 301 4.66 27.05 -21.95
CA HIS A 301 4.41 26.61 -20.56
C HIS A 301 3.10 27.16 -20.02
N LEU A 302 2.74 28.39 -20.40
CA LEU A 302 1.48 29.03 -19.97
C LEU A 302 0.27 28.31 -20.58
N LEU A 303 0.38 27.80 -21.82
CA LEU A 303 -0.68 27.00 -22.45
C LEU A 303 -1.07 25.75 -21.66
N ARG A 304 -0.18 25.24 -20.82
CA ARG A 304 -0.43 24.06 -19.98
C ARG A 304 -0.93 24.40 -18.60
N ALA A 305 -0.80 25.64 -18.17
CA ALA A 305 -1.21 26.09 -16.84
C ALA A 305 -2.74 26.28 -16.75
N SER A 306 -3.29 26.12 -15.55
CA SER A 306 -4.67 26.52 -15.27
C SER A 306 -4.78 28.05 -15.31
N ARG A 307 -5.80 28.58 -15.98
CA ARG A 307 -6.03 30.03 -16.06
C ARG A 307 -6.16 30.69 -14.69
N HIS A 308 -6.71 29.99 -13.71
CA HIS A 308 -6.90 30.50 -12.34
C HIS A 308 -5.58 30.65 -11.56
N ARG A 309 -4.50 30.08 -12.05
CA ARG A 309 -3.15 30.17 -11.45
C ARG A 309 -2.23 31.16 -12.16
N LEU A 310 -2.71 31.78 -13.25
CA LEU A 310 -1.92 32.72 -14.02
C LEU A 310 -1.99 34.11 -13.40
N THR A 311 -0.83 34.76 -13.27
CA THR A 311 -0.75 36.18 -12.90
C THR A 311 -1.27 37.09 -14.04
N THR A 312 -1.65 38.30 -13.73
CA THR A 312 -2.11 39.30 -14.73
C THR A 312 -1.10 39.44 -15.86
N ARG A 313 0.20 39.52 -15.54
CA ARG A 313 1.27 39.61 -16.55
C ARG A 313 1.37 38.37 -17.45
N GLN A 314 1.09 37.17 -16.90
CA GLN A 314 1.06 35.96 -17.69
C GLN A 314 -0.15 35.86 -18.60
N GLN A 315 -1.32 36.36 -18.16
CA GLN A 315 -2.52 36.43 -18.97
C GLN A 315 -2.31 37.41 -20.12
N GLU A 316 -1.68 38.57 -19.84
CA GLU A 316 -1.32 39.55 -20.87
C GLU A 316 -0.42 38.95 -21.95
N ARG A 317 0.63 38.26 -21.55
CA ARG A 317 1.53 37.58 -22.50
C ARG A 317 0.81 36.53 -23.36
N LEU A 318 -0.19 35.81 -22.80
CA LEU A 318 -1.04 34.92 -23.60
C LEU A 318 -1.83 35.69 -24.64
N ARG A 319 -2.47 36.77 -24.25
CA ARG A 319 -3.26 37.63 -25.15
C ARG A 319 -2.40 38.20 -26.28
N GLU A 320 -1.26 38.81 -25.94
CA GLU A 320 -0.30 39.34 -26.92
C GLU A 320 0.15 38.25 -27.92
N ALA A 321 0.47 37.06 -27.43
CA ALA A 321 0.91 35.98 -28.32
C ALA A 321 -0.22 35.45 -29.20
N PHE A 322 -1.48 35.44 -28.75
CA PHE A 322 -2.63 35.03 -29.56
C PHE A 322 -2.98 36.08 -30.63
N THR A 323 -2.85 37.36 -30.34
CA THR A 323 -3.16 38.45 -31.27
C THR A 323 -2.00 38.80 -32.24
N ALA A 324 -0.82 38.23 -32.03
CA ALA A 324 0.37 38.55 -32.84
C ALA A 324 0.26 38.08 -34.31
N ASP A 325 -0.57 37.11 -34.59
CA ASP A 325 -0.83 36.60 -35.96
C ASP A 325 -2.21 35.97 -36.04
N GLY A 326 -2.93 36.15 -37.15
CA GLY A 326 -4.25 35.56 -37.37
C GLY A 326 -4.28 34.03 -37.34
N ALA A 327 -3.18 33.36 -37.73
CA ALA A 327 -3.07 31.88 -37.62
C ALA A 327 -3.05 31.36 -36.17
N HIS A 328 -2.74 32.22 -35.17
CA HIS A 328 -2.67 31.86 -33.79
C HIS A 328 -4.06 31.65 -33.16
N ILE A 329 -5.16 32.06 -33.81
CA ILE A 329 -6.54 31.86 -33.34
C ILE A 329 -6.83 30.37 -33.04
N SER A 330 -6.27 29.45 -33.81
CA SER A 330 -6.43 28.01 -33.57
C SER A 330 -5.81 27.58 -32.22
N VAL A 331 -4.71 28.19 -31.80
CA VAL A 331 -4.06 27.92 -30.50
C VAL A 331 -4.86 28.52 -29.35
N GLU A 332 -5.40 29.73 -29.53
CA GLU A 332 -6.26 30.36 -28.57
C GLU A 332 -7.55 29.57 -28.32
N VAL A 333 -8.25 29.16 -29.38
CA VAL A 333 -9.44 28.30 -29.28
C VAL A 333 -9.12 26.99 -28.57
N ALA A 334 -8.01 26.33 -28.95
CA ALA A 334 -7.59 25.10 -28.29
C ALA A 334 -7.28 25.30 -26.79
N TYR A 335 -6.67 26.45 -26.43
CA TYR A 335 -6.42 26.80 -25.04
C TYR A 335 -7.73 26.95 -24.27
N HIS A 336 -8.71 27.67 -24.80
CA HIS A 336 -10.01 27.85 -24.15
C HIS A 336 -10.78 26.53 -24.00
N CYS A 337 -10.77 25.66 -25.02
CA CYS A 337 -11.34 24.32 -24.93
C CYS A 337 -10.68 23.49 -23.80
N ALA A 338 -9.37 23.55 -23.70
CA ALA A 338 -8.65 22.84 -22.64
C ALA A 338 -8.95 23.37 -21.23
N GLN A 339 -9.13 24.71 -21.09
CA GLN A 339 -9.55 25.31 -19.84
C GLN A 339 -11.00 24.90 -19.48
N GLN A 340 -11.92 24.87 -20.43
CA GLN A 340 -13.29 24.41 -20.19
C GLN A 340 -13.36 22.96 -19.70
N VAL A 341 -12.53 22.07 -20.23
CA VAL A 341 -12.45 20.67 -19.72
C VAL A 341 -12.02 20.63 -18.25
N ARG A 342 -11.11 21.52 -17.83
CA ARG A 342 -10.74 21.66 -16.41
C ARG A 342 -11.87 22.25 -15.57
N ASP A 343 -12.53 23.27 -16.09
CA ASP A 343 -13.60 23.98 -15.38
C ASP A 343 -14.81 23.10 -15.06
N VAL A 344 -14.97 21.96 -15.77
CA VAL A 344 -16.01 20.97 -15.48
C VAL A 344 -15.99 20.53 -14.02
N PHE A 345 -14.80 20.34 -13.46
CA PHE A 345 -14.61 19.88 -12.09
C PHE A 345 -14.45 21.01 -11.05
N HIS A 346 -14.56 22.28 -11.49
CA HIS A 346 -14.41 23.47 -10.63
C HIS A 346 -15.69 24.31 -10.60
N GLN A 347 -16.82 23.72 -10.98
CA GLN A 347 -18.11 24.39 -10.88
C GLN A 347 -18.63 24.35 -9.45
N ASP A 348 -19.41 25.33 -9.04
CA ASP A 348 -19.96 25.48 -7.69
C ASP A 348 -20.89 24.31 -7.30
N THR A 349 -21.54 23.68 -8.27
CA THR A 349 -22.43 22.56 -8.05
C THR A 349 -22.17 21.41 -9.03
N PRO A 350 -22.38 20.13 -8.61
CA PRO A 350 -22.28 18.98 -9.51
C PRO A 350 -23.18 19.10 -10.75
N THR A 351 -24.36 19.69 -10.60
CA THR A 351 -25.31 19.91 -11.70
C THR A 351 -24.74 20.87 -12.76
N GLN A 352 -24.07 21.95 -12.37
CA GLN A 352 -23.40 22.86 -13.30
C GLN A 352 -22.23 22.18 -13.99
N GLY A 353 -21.41 21.40 -13.25
CA GLY A 353 -20.33 20.61 -13.80
C GLY A 353 -20.83 19.62 -14.85
N ARG A 354 -21.89 18.88 -14.55
CA ARG A 354 -22.52 17.94 -15.48
C ARG A 354 -23.04 18.62 -16.74
N ARG A 355 -23.71 19.79 -16.63
CA ARG A 355 -24.18 20.55 -17.79
C ARG A 355 -23.03 21.01 -18.68
N LEU A 356 -21.92 21.47 -18.09
CA LEU A 356 -20.73 21.85 -18.86
C LEU A 356 -20.10 20.63 -19.53
N ALA A 357 -19.95 19.53 -18.82
CA ALA A 357 -19.44 18.26 -19.36
C ALA A 357 -20.27 17.81 -20.58
N THR A 358 -21.59 17.79 -20.47
CA THR A 358 -22.50 17.40 -21.58
C THR A 358 -22.29 18.29 -22.81
N ARG A 359 -22.26 19.62 -22.64
CA ARG A 359 -21.98 20.54 -23.75
C ARG A 359 -20.63 20.27 -24.42
N LEU A 360 -19.58 19.99 -23.64
CA LEU A 360 -18.26 19.69 -24.18
C LEU A 360 -18.24 18.34 -24.95
N LEU A 361 -18.95 17.34 -24.45
CA LEU A 361 -19.10 16.05 -25.14
C LEU A 361 -19.81 16.16 -26.48
N GLU A 362 -20.67 17.18 -26.66
CA GLU A 362 -21.36 17.46 -27.90
C GLU A 362 -20.52 18.32 -28.85
N SER A 363 -19.89 19.39 -28.37
CA SER A 363 -19.21 20.39 -29.18
C SER A 363 -17.77 20.03 -29.57
N LEU A 364 -16.97 19.47 -28.66
CA LEU A 364 -15.55 19.20 -28.94
C LEU A 364 -15.32 18.24 -30.11
N PRO A 365 -16.10 17.13 -30.30
CA PRO A 365 -15.88 16.19 -31.41
C PRO A 365 -16.07 16.80 -32.82
N THR A 366 -16.83 17.87 -32.91
CA THR A 366 -17.13 18.60 -34.17
C THR A 366 -16.28 19.84 -34.35
N CYS A 367 -15.36 20.12 -33.43
CA CYS A 367 -14.45 21.25 -33.51
C CYS A 367 -13.61 21.18 -34.80
N PRO A 368 -13.44 22.28 -35.54
CA PRO A 368 -12.62 22.29 -36.76
C PRO A 368 -11.12 22.07 -36.50
N ILE A 369 -10.67 22.17 -35.25
CA ILE A 369 -9.29 21.91 -34.84
C ILE A 369 -9.12 20.39 -34.58
N PRO A 370 -8.35 19.66 -35.40
CA PRO A 370 -8.33 18.19 -35.36
C PRO A 370 -7.86 17.61 -34.04
N GLU A 371 -6.96 18.28 -33.32
CA GLU A 371 -6.47 17.85 -32.00
C GLU A 371 -7.59 17.97 -30.95
N ILE A 372 -8.42 19.01 -31.03
CA ILE A 372 -9.56 19.21 -30.13
C ILE A 372 -10.69 18.22 -30.47
N ALA A 373 -10.96 18.02 -31.74
CA ALA A 373 -11.92 17.00 -32.18
C ALA A 373 -11.53 15.59 -31.71
N ARG A 374 -10.24 15.25 -31.75
CA ARG A 374 -9.71 13.99 -31.21
C ARG A 374 -9.92 13.88 -29.70
N LEU A 375 -9.62 14.94 -28.94
CA LEU A 375 -9.89 15.00 -27.49
C LEU A 375 -11.39 14.79 -27.23
N GLY A 376 -12.26 15.49 -27.98
CA GLY A 376 -13.70 15.35 -27.85
C GLY A 376 -14.20 13.92 -28.13
N ARG A 377 -13.69 13.26 -29.18
CA ARG A 377 -14.05 11.87 -29.47
C ARG A 377 -13.57 10.92 -28.36
N THR A 378 -12.40 11.15 -27.79
CA THR A 378 -11.91 10.37 -26.66
C THR A 378 -12.83 10.53 -25.45
N LEU A 379 -13.21 11.75 -25.09
CA LEU A 379 -14.13 12.01 -23.97
C LEU A 379 -15.51 11.40 -24.25
N ARG A 380 -16.03 11.53 -25.48
CA ARG A 380 -17.33 10.96 -25.87
C ARG A 380 -17.37 9.44 -25.76
N LYS A 381 -16.25 8.74 -26.05
CA LYS A 381 -16.14 7.29 -25.85
C LYS A 381 -16.40 6.89 -24.40
N TRP A 382 -16.04 7.74 -23.44
CA TRP A 382 -16.15 7.53 -22.00
C TRP A 382 -17.31 8.29 -21.36
N LYS A 383 -18.29 8.72 -22.17
CA LYS A 383 -19.36 9.62 -21.76
C LYS A 383 -20.03 9.20 -20.44
N ASP A 384 -20.46 7.97 -20.34
CA ASP A 384 -21.24 7.49 -19.18
C ASP A 384 -20.39 7.48 -17.92
N ALA A 385 -19.18 6.91 -17.98
CA ALA A 385 -18.24 6.89 -16.86
C ALA A 385 -17.73 8.30 -16.46
N PHE A 386 -17.65 9.23 -17.43
CA PHE A 386 -17.30 10.62 -17.16
C PHE A 386 -18.44 11.36 -16.44
N LEU A 387 -19.67 11.21 -16.91
CA LEU A 387 -20.85 11.87 -16.31
C LEU A 387 -21.20 11.29 -14.93
N ALA A 388 -20.91 10.00 -14.71
CA ALA A 388 -21.12 9.33 -13.44
C ALA A 388 -20.35 9.97 -12.26
N TYR A 389 -19.26 10.69 -12.50
CA TYR A 389 -18.56 11.49 -11.48
C TYR A 389 -19.53 12.44 -10.74
N PHE A 390 -20.45 13.10 -11.45
CA PHE A 390 -21.39 14.07 -10.88
C PHE A 390 -22.58 13.40 -10.15
N GLU A 391 -22.81 12.13 -10.42
CA GLU A 391 -23.89 11.33 -9.82
C GLU A 391 -23.42 10.59 -8.56
N THR A 392 -22.11 10.42 -8.41
CA THR A 392 -21.48 9.66 -7.33
C THR A 392 -20.75 10.54 -6.30
N ASN A 393 -21.19 11.80 -6.12
CA ASN A 393 -20.56 12.77 -5.21
C ASN A 393 -19.05 12.94 -5.44
N GLY A 394 -18.61 12.90 -6.69
CA GLY A 394 -17.22 13.12 -7.04
C GLY A 394 -16.31 11.90 -6.77
N ALA A 395 -16.85 10.71 -6.86
CA ALA A 395 -16.02 9.50 -6.78
C ALA A 395 -14.89 9.56 -7.82
N SER A 396 -13.66 9.27 -7.43
CA SER A 396 -12.50 9.34 -8.30
C SER A 396 -11.46 8.27 -7.94
N ASN A 397 -10.54 8.01 -8.86
CA ASN A 397 -9.42 7.09 -8.65
C ASN A 397 -8.20 7.76 -7.97
N GLY A 398 -8.28 9.05 -7.62
CA GLY A 398 -7.17 9.80 -7.02
C GLY A 398 -6.54 9.13 -5.79
N PRO A 399 -7.30 8.54 -4.85
CA PRO A 399 -6.69 7.81 -3.74
C PRO A 399 -5.92 6.56 -4.17
N THR A 400 -6.25 5.93 -5.32
CA THR A 400 -5.46 4.82 -5.89
C THR A 400 -4.07 5.31 -6.33
N GLU A 401 -3.98 6.52 -6.92
CA GLU A 401 -2.69 7.14 -7.24
C GLU A 401 -1.86 7.40 -5.96
N ALA A 402 -2.49 7.82 -4.86
CA ALA A 402 -1.82 7.99 -3.57
C ALA A 402 -1.27 6.66 -3.04
N ILE A 403 -2.05 5.58 -3.11
CA ILE A 403 -1.60 4.23 -2.77
C ILE A 403 -0.42 3.80 -3.66
N ASN A 404 -0.48 4.03 -4.98
CA ASN A 404 0.63 3.77 -5.89
C ASN A 404 1.90 4.56 -5.52
N GLY A 405 1.75 5.79 -5.03
CA GLY A 405 2.85 6.59 -4.48
C GLY A 405 3.53 5.94 -3.27
N ILE A 406 2.74 5.39 -2.32
CA ILE A 406 3.26 4.66 -1.15
C ILE A 406 3.97 3.38 -1.60
N ILE A 407 3.39 2.64 -2.55
CA ILE A 407 3.98 1.42 -3.13
C ILE A 407 5.35 1.73 -3.76
N GLU A 408 5.43 2.79 -4.57
CA GLU A 408 6.68 3.20 -5.22
C GLU A 408 7.74 3.63 -4.20
N LEU A 409 7.35 4.36 -3.14
CA LEU A 409 8.25 4.70 -2.04
C LEU A 409 8.79 3.44 -1.34
N GLY A 410 7.90 2.48 -1.02
CA GLY A 410 8.26 1.21 -0.40
C GLY A 410 9.22 0.38 -1.28
N ARG A 411 8.99 0.37 -2.60
CA ARG A 411 9.88 -0.28 -3.57
C ARG A 411 11.28 0.34 -3.57
N ARG A 412 11.37 1.66 -3.62
CA ARG A 412 12.65 2.40 -3.62
C ARG A 412 13.41 2.22 -2.32
N THR A 413 12.73 2.32 -1.17
CA THR A 413 13.33 2.13 0.15
C THR A 413 13.95 0.74 0.29
N ALA A 414 13.30 -0.30 -0.24
CA ALA A 414 13.80 -1.66 -0.22
C ALA A 414 14.92 -1.93 -1.24
N ARG A 415 15.26 -0.97 -2.11
CA ARG A 415 16.22 -1.11 -3.22
C ARG A 415 15.82 -2.23 -4.19
N ASP A 416 14.51 -2.33 -4.45
CA ASP A 416 13.92 -3.29 -5.36
C ASP A 416 13.63 -4.69 -4.76
N TYR A 417 12.84 -5.47 -5.46
CA TYR A 417 12.39 -6.81 -5.07
C TYR A 417 12.68 -7.83 -6.17
N ARG A 418 13.09 -9.03 -5.77
CA ARG A 418 13.31 -10.16 -6.69
C ARG A 418 12.11 -11.10 -6.77
N ASN A 419 11.28 -11.14 -5.73
CA ASN A 419 10.16 -12.06 -5.59
C ASN A 419 8.84 -11.29 -5.56
N PRO A 420 7.91 -11.51 -6.51
CA PRO A 420 6.64 -10.79 -6.60
C PRO A 420 5.71 -11.08 -5.41
N THR A 421 5.73 -12.29 -4.84
CA THR A 421 4.91 -12.62 -3.66
C THR A 421 5.39 -11.85 -2.44
N ASN A 422 6.70 -11.77 -2.21
CA ASN A 422 7.25 -10.97 -1.12
C ASN A 422 6.96 -9.48 -1.33
N TYR A 423 7.01 -9.02 -2.57
CA TYR A 423 6.61 -7.65 -2.93
C TYR A 423 5.15 -7.39 -2.58
N ARG A 424 4.24 -8.24 -3.06
CA ARG A 424 2.81 -8.14 -2.77
C ARG A 424 2.52 -8.04 -1.28
N LEU A 425 3.04 -8.97 -0.46
CA LEU A 425 2.84 -8.98 1.00
C LEU A 425 3.35 -7.69 1.67
N ARG A 426 4.51 -7.20 1.25
CA ARG A 426 5.08 -5.96 1.78
C ARG A 426 4.25 -4.74 1.39
N MET A 427 3.78 -4.65 0.17
CA MET A 427 2.95 -3.53 -0.30
C MET A 427 1.59 -3.54 0.39
N LEU A 428 0.95 -4.68 0.52
CA LEU A 428 -0.28 -4.84 1.30
C LEU A 428 -0.11 -4.34 2.75
N LEU A 429 1.03 -4.66 3.39
CA LEU A 429 1.28 -4.23 4.77
C LEU A 429 1.42 -2.71 4.89
N ILE A 430 2.23 -2.06 4.04
CA ILE A 430 2.55 -0.63 4.18
C ILE A 430 1.40 0.29 3.71
N THR A 431 0.48 -0.22 2.90
CA THR A 431 -0.69 0.51 2.40
C THR A 431 -1.96 0.21 3.20
N ALA A 432 -1.82 -0.22 4.46
CA ALA A 432 -2.91 -0.59 5.37
C ALA A 432 -3.86 -1.68 4.84
N GLY A 433 -3.46 -2.42 3.80
CA GLY A 433 -4.22 -3.55 3.26
C GLY A 433 -4.21 -4.80 4.15
N LEU A 434 -3.25 -4.90 5.08
CA LEU A 434 -3.16 -5.98 6.06
C LEU A 434 -3.20 -5.43 7.48
N ASP A 435 -4.02 -6.02 8.31
CA ASP A 435 -3.90 -5.93 9.76
C ASP A 435 -3.21 -7.20 10.27
N ALA A 436 -1.89 -7.21 10.14
CA ALA A 436 -1.05 -8.30 10.60
C ALA A 436 -0.60 -8.05 12.05
N SER A 437 -1.55 -7.90 12.97
CA SER A 437 -1.24 -7.88 14.39
C SER A 437 -1.16 -9.33 14.91
N PRO A 438 -0.05 -9.77 15.52
CA PRO A 438 0.02 -11.11 16.12
C PRO A 438 -0.99 -11.36 17.26
N HIS A 439 -1.77 -10.33 17.62
CA HIS A 439 -2.78 -10.46 18.68
C HIS A 439 -4.05 -11.22 18.27
N THR A 440 -4.37 -11.29 16.98
CA THR A 440 -5.62 -11.87 16.50
C THR A 440 -5.53 -13.37 16.20
N GLN A 441 -4.35 -13.98 16.30
CA GLN A 441 -4.12 -15.39 15.91
C GLN A 441 -3.54 -16.28 17.03
N LEU A 442 -3.56 -15.84 18.30
CA LEU A 442 -3.08 -16.65 19.44
C LEU A 442 -4.18 -16.90 20.45
#